data_a8e903cde97b25f3b0613762d74af396
#
_entry.id   a8e903cde97b25f3b0613762d74af396
#
_cell.length_a   1.000
_cell.length_b   1.000
_cell.length_c   1.000
_cell.angle_alpha   90.00
_cell.angle_beta   90.00
_cell.angle_gamma   90.00
#
_symmetry.space_group_name_H-M   'P 1'
#
loop_
_entity.id
_entity.type
_entity.pdbx_description
1 polymer ?
#
loop_
_entity_poly.entity_id
_entity_poly.type
_entity_poly.pdbx_seq_one_letter_code
_entity_poly.pdbx_strand_id
1 'polypeptide(L)'
;PATARERAERATRFLAADPRVKLVYLFGSAADPERRIPVRDVDLAVLMDPPLGLWDFLRFKADVEEAAGGEIDLVPLHKAGVVLAHEVIDAGRCLYANPPELETDFTVRTILRYLDFKPYLKEQWKIAGERLEERLRGRAS
;
A
#
# COMPACT_ATOMS: atom_id res chain seq x y z
N PRO A 1 -16.41 -12.38 15.31
CA PRO A 1 -15.88 -11.42 14.35
C PRO A 1 -14.96 -12.08 13.33
N ALA A 2 -14.90 -11.52 12.13
CA ALA A 2 -14.07 -12.05 11.05
C ALA A 2 -12.58 -11.90 11.38
N THR A 3 -11.81 -12.95 11.07
CA THR A 3 -10.36 -12.90 11.20
C THR A 3 -9.75 -11.97 10.14
N ALA A 4 -8.49 -11.57 10.32
CA ALA A 4 -7.79 -10.76 9.32
C ALA A 4 -7.77 -11.46 7.95
N ARG A 5 -7.51 -12.77 7.93
CA ARG A 5 -7.50 -13.55 6.69
C ARG A 5 -8.88 -13.56 6.01
N GLU A 6 -9.93 -13.79 6.79
CA GLU A 6 -11.30 -13.77 6.26
C GLU A 6 -11.68 -12.40 5.71
N ARG A 7 -11.31 -11.32 6.42
CA ARG A 7 -11.55 -9.96 5.95
C ARG A 7 -10.82 -9.68 4.63
N ALA A 8 -9.55 -10.07 4.55
CA ALA A 8 -8.76 -9.89 3.32
C ALA A 8 -9.37 -10.66 2.14
N GLU A 9 -9.79 -11.90 2.35
CA GLU A 9 -10.40 -12.72 1.30
C GLU A 9 -11.75 -12.15 0.83
N ARG A 10 -12.59 -11.74 1.77
CA ARG A 10 -13.91 -11.15 1.46
C ARG A 10 -13.76 -9.80 0.76
N ALA A 11 -12.86 -8.96 1.25
CA ALA A 11 -12.58 -7.66 0.63
C ALA A 11 -12.08 -7.83 -0.80
N THR A 12 -11.13 -8.74 -1.02
CA THR A 12 -10.59 -9.00 -2.35
C THR A 12 -11.66 -9.49 -3.31
N ARG A 13 -12.55 -10.37 -2.84
CA ARG A 13 -13.66 -10.88 -3.64
C ARG A 13 -14.63 -9.77 -4.04
N PHE A 14 -14.95 -8.88 -3.10
CA PHE A 14 -15.78 -7.71 -3.36
C PHE A 14 -15.12 -6.78 -4.39
N LEU A 15 -13.83 -6.50 -4.18
CA LEU A 15 -13.05 -5.63 -5.07
C LEU A 15 -12.95 -6.22 -6.49
N ALA A 16 -12.68 -7.51 -6.60
CA ALA A 16 -12.53 -8.18 -7.88
C ALA A 16 -13.82 -8.20 -8.70
N ALA A 17 -14.98 -8.09 -8.05
CA ALA A 17 -16.28 -8.02 -8.72
C ALA A 17 -16.57 -6.64 -9.32
N ASP A 18 -15.83 -5.61 -8.93
CA ASP A 18 -16.00 -4.25 -9.48
C ASP A 18 -15.11 -4.08 -10.71
N PRO A 19 -15.71 -3.79 -11.90
CA PRO A 19 -14.93 -3.68 -13.14
C PRO A 19 -13.94 -2.50 -13.14
N ARG A 20 -14.07 -1.54 -12.24
CA ARG A 20 -13.11 -0.43 -12.11
C ARG A 20 -11.84 -0.85 -11.39
N VAL A 21 -11.88 -1.90 -10.60
CA VAL A 21 -10.72 -2.40 -9.86
C VAL A 21 -9.81 -3.17 -10.80
N LYS A 22 -8.56 -2.75 -10.88
CA LYS A 22 -7.55 -3.33 -11.79
C LYS A 22 -6.46 -4.10 -11.05
N LEU A 23 -6.04 -3.62 -9.87
CA LEU A 23 -5.03 -4.29 -9.04
C LEU A 23 -5.46 -4.24 -7.58
N VAL A 24 -5.20 -5.32 -6.86
CA VAL A 24 -5.34 -5.39 -5.40
C VAL A 24 -4.08 -6.02 -4.82
N TYR A 25 -3.44 -5.33 -3.90
CA TYR A 25 -2.27 -5.82 -3.16
C TYR A 25 -2.58 -5.91 -1.69
N LEU A 26 -2.13 -6.98 -1.06
CA LEU A 26 -2.06 -7.08 0.40
C LEU A 26 -0.65 -6.66 0.82
N PHE A 27 -0.54 -5.70 1.75
CA PHE A 27 0.75 -5.25 2.23
C PHE A 27 0.74 -5.07 3.76
N GLY A 28 1.84 -4.56 4.31
CA GLY A 28 1.96 -4.45 5.75
C GLY A 28 2.13 -5.81 6.44
N SER A 29 1.81 -5.89 7.71
CA SER A 29 2.05 -7.08 8.53
C SER A 29 1.27 -8.31 8.07
N ALA A 30 0.08 -8.13 7.48
CA ALA A 30 -0.73 -9.25 6.99
C ALA A 30 -0.08 -9.96 5.78
N ALA A 31 0.81 -9.30 5.06
CA ALA A 31 1.53 -9.87 3.92
C ALA A 31 2.80 -10.60 4.31
N ASP A 32 3.29 -10.42 5.54
CA ASP A 32 4.54 -11.04 6.01
C ASP A 32 4.29 -12.50 6.41
N PRO A 33 4.91 -13.47 5.70
CA PRO A 33 4.74 -14.88 6.00
C PRO A 33 5.48 -15.31 7.27
N GLU A 34 6.47 -14.55 7.73
CA GLU A 34 7.31 -14.90 8.89
C GLU A 34 6.86 -14.24 10.18
N ARG A 35 5.76 -13.50 10.17
CA ARG A 35 5.29 -12.83 11.37
C ARG A 35 4.94 -13.82 12.47
N ARG A 36 5.29 -13.45 13.69
CA ARG A 36 5.04 -14.26 14.89
C ARG A 36 3.87 -13.78 15.73
N ILE A 37 3.38 -12.57 15.46
CA ILE A 37 2.28 -11.94 16.19
C ILE A 37 1.01 -12.05 15.35
N PRO A 38 -0.16 -12.40 15.95
CA PRO A 38 -1.42 -12.42 15.21
C PRO A 38 -1.71 -11.07 14.56
N VAL A 39 -2.08 -11.10 13.28
CA VAL A 39 -2.42 -9.89 12.53
C VAL A 39 -3.84 -9.46 12.86
N ARG A 40 -4.00 -8.18 13.20
CA ARG A 40 -5.31 -7.54 13.41
C ARG A 40 -5.68 -6.63 12.25
N ASP A 41 -4.69 -5.96 11.66
CA ASP A 41 -4.90 -4.98 10.61
C ASP A 41 -4.74 -5.62 9.24
N VAL A 42 -5.61 -5.22 8.32
CA VAL A 42 -5.53 -5.63 6.93
C VAL A 42 -5.32 -4.38 6.09
N ASP A 43 -4.15 -4.30 5.45
CA ASP A 43 -3.77 -3.19 4.58
C ASP A 43 -3.88 -3.67 3.13
N LEU A 44 -4.80 -3.06 2.38
CA LEU A 44 -4.97 -3.33 0.95
C LEU A 44 -4.70 -2.08 0.15
N ALA A 45 -3.97 -2.24 -0.95
CA ALA A 45 -3.76 -1.18 -1.92
C ALA A 45 -4.52 -1.54 -3.19
N VAL A 46 -5.27 -0.58 -3.75
CA VAL A 46 -6.12 -0.81 -4.89
C VAL A 46 -5.82 0.19 -6.00
N LEU A 47 -5.69 -0.31 -7.23
CA LEU A 47 -5.65 0.53 -8.43
C LEU A 47 -7.00 0.48 -9.11
N MET A 48 -7.62 1.63 -9.31
CA MET A 48 -8.92 1.78 -9.96
C MET A 48 -8.81 2.64 -11.21
N ASP A 49 -9.56 2.26 -12.23
CA ASP A 49 -9.69 3.02 -13.47
C ASP A 49 -11.16 3.04 -13.90
N PRO A 50 -11.83 4.20 -13.89
CA PRO A 50 -11.31 5.52 -13.52
C PRO A 50 -11.06 5.65 -12.01
N PRO A 51 -10.10 6.50 -11.59
CA PRO A 51 -9.85 6.73 -10.17
C PRO A 51 -11.01 7.48 -9.53
N LEU A 52 -11.27 7.17 -8.25
CA LEU A 52 -12.31 7.85 -7.49
C LEU A 52 -11.77 9.12 -6.83
N GLY A 53 -12.61 10.14 -6.72
CA GLY A 53 -12.31 11.28 -5.87
C GLY A 53 -12.36 10.91 -4.39
N LEU A 54 -11.91 11.82 -3.52
CA LEU A 54 -11.77 11.53 -2.10
C LEU A 54 -13.06 11.02 -1.44
N TRP A 55 -14.17 11.74 -1.62
CA TRP A 55 -15.41 11.38 -0.95
C TRP A 55 -15.99 10.06 -1.47
N ASP A 56 -15.92 9.83 -2.78
CA ASP A 56 -16.36 8.57 -3.38
C ASP A 56 -15.47 7.40 -2.93
N PHE A 57 -14.18 7.64 -2.76
CA PHE A 57 -13.26 6.63 -2.26
C PHE A 57 -13.56 6.26 -0.81
N LEU A 58 -13.88 7.23 0.04
CA LEU A 58 -14.24 6.97 1.42
C LEU A 58 -15.53 6.14 1.54
N ARG A 59 -16.51 6.42 0.68
CA ARG A 59 -17.73 5.60 0.61
C ARG A 59 -17.42 4.18 0.12
N PHE A 60 -16.56 4.08 -0.88
CA PHE A 60 -16.13 2.80 -1.42
C PHE A 60 -15.41 1.97 -0.34
N LYS A 61 -14.54 2.59 0.43
CA LYS A 61 -13.88 1.95 1.56
C LYS A 61 -14.90 1.40 2.56
N ALA A 62 -15.92 2.16 2.89
CA ALA A 62 -16.99 1.71 3.79
C ALA A 62 -17.72 0.48 3.23
N ASP A 63 -17.99 0.46 1.92
CA ASP A 63 -18.60 -0.69 1.26
C ASP A 63 -17.71 -1.92 1.31
N VAL A 64 -16.40 -1.73 1.11
CA VAL A 64 -15.41 -2.80 1.22
C VAL A 64 -15.38 -3.38 2.63
N GLU A 65 -15.39 -2.52 3.65
CA GLU A 65 -15.39 -2.93 5.05
C GLU A 65 -16.67 -3.69 5.43
N GLU A 66 -17.81 -3.26 4.91
CA GLU A 66 -19.05 -3.98 5.12
C GLU A 66 -19.00 -5.38 4.51
N ALA A 67 -18.53 -5.49 3.28
CA ALA A 67 -18.36 -6.77 2.60
C ALA A 67 -17.34 -7.68 3.31
N ALA A 68 -16.29 -7.09 3.86
CA ALA A 68 -15.23 -7.81 4.56
C ALA A 68 -15.63 -8.30 5.95
N GLY A 69 -16.60 -7.64 6.56
CA GLY A 69 -17.01 -7.94 7.94
C GLY A 69 -16.12 -7.30 8.99
N GLY A 70 -15.46 -6.20 8.68
CA GLY A 70 -14.60 -5.47 9.61
C GLY A 70 -13.70 -4.46 8.91
N GLU A 71 -12.86 -3.81 9.69
CA GLU A 71 -11.98 -2.75 9.21
C GLU A 71 -10.98 -3.22 8.17
N ILE A 72 -10.82 -2.43 7.12
CA ILE A 72 -9.82 -2.58 6.07
C ILE A 72 -9.15 -1.22 5.88
N ASP A 73 -7.84 -1.20 5.97
CA ASP A 73 -7.07 0.00 5.62
C ASP A 73 -6.84 -0.03 4.11
N LEU A 74 -7.65 0.74 3.38
CA LEU A 74 -7.65 0.75 1.92
C LEU A 74 -6.92 1.99 1.40
N VAL A 75 -5.88 1.77 0.59
CA VAL A 75 -5.04 2.83 0.04
C VAL A 75 -5.21 2.88 -1.48
N PRO A 76 -5.49 4.08 -2.06
CA PRO A 76 -5.56 4.22 -3.51
C PRO A 76 -4.15 4.32 -4.11
N LEU A 77 -3.77 3.35 -4.94
CA LEU A 77 -2.43 3.30 -5.54
C LEU A 77 -2.14 4.49 -6.46
N HIS A 78 -3.15 5.05 -7.13
CA HIS A 78 -2.95 6.20 -8.02
C HIS A 78 -2.52 7.46 -7.26
N LYS A 79 -2.77 7.52 -5.95
CA LYS A 79 -2.35 8.64 -5.09
C LYS A 79 -1.15 8.29 -4.21
N ALA A 80 -0.70 7.05 -4.23
CA ALA A 80 0.45 6.64 -3.45
C ALA A 80 1.72 7.31 -3.96
N GLY A 81 2.53 7.80 -3.04
CA GLY A 81 3.86 8.32 -3.39
C GLY A 81 4.78 7.19 -3.82
N VAL A 82 5.92 7.56 -4.39
CA VAL A 82 6.90 6.61 -4.94
C VAL A 82 7.37 5.60 -3.89
N VAL A 83 7.62 6.06 -2.66
CA VAL A 83 8.11 5.19 -1.58
C VAL A 83 7.08 4.16 -1.17
N LEU A 84 5.83 4.59 -0.96
CA LEU A 84 4.76 3.66 -0.58
C LEU A 84 4.44 2.67 -1.70
N ALA A 85 4.37 3.14 -2.94
CA ALA A 85 4.12 2.26 -4.09
C ALA A 85 5.22 1.20 -4.22
N HIS A 86 6.48 1.59 -4.02
CA HIS A 86 7.60 0.66 -4.04
C HIS A 86 7.49 -0.37 -2.92
N GLU A 87 7.15 0.06 -1.71
CA GLU A 87 6.94 -0.85 -0.58
C GLU A 87 5.85 -1.87 -0.87
N VAL A 88 4.75 -1.44 -1.47
CA VAL A 88 3.63 -2.32 -1.81
C VAL A 88 4.06 -3.42 -2.79
N ILE A 89 4.83 -3.09 -3.83
CA ILE A 89 5.27 -4.10 -4.80
C ILE A 89 6.42 -4.97 -4.27
N ASP A 90 7.26 -4.43 -3.39
CA ASP A 90 8.44 -5.13 -2.87
C ASP A 90 8.07 -6.14 -1.78
N ALA A 91 7.31 -5.71 -0.79
CA ALA A 91 6.95 -6.53 0.37
C ALA A 91 5.52 -7.06 0.31
N GLY A 92 4.69 -6.52 -0.57
CA GLY A 92 3.29 -6.90 -0.67
C GLY A 92 3.06 -8.12 -1.57
N ARG A 93 1.81 -8.56 -1.60
CA ARG A 93 1.37 -9.67 -2.45
C ARG A 93 0.22 -9.18 -3.34
N CYS A 94 0.33 -9.43 -4.64
CA CYS A 94 -0.76 -9.15 -5.56
C CYS A 94 -1.83 -10.21 -5.42
N LEU A 95 -3.02 -9.79 -5.00
CA LEU A 95 -4.15 -10.69 -4.82
C LEU A 95 -5.07 -10.73 -6.03
N TYR A 96 -5.04 -9.69 -6.86
CA TYR A 96 -5.89 -9.59 -8.04
C TYR A 96 -5.28 -8.64 -9.06
N ALA A 97 -5.32 -9.04 -10.32
CA ALA A 97 -4.92 -8.21 -11.46
C ALA A 97 -5.80 -8.51 -12.66
N ASN A 98 -6.34 -7.46 -13.28
CA ASN A 98 -7.16 -7.58 -14.48
C ASN A 98 -6.95 -6.36 -15.39
N PRO A 99 -6.28 -6.53 -16.56
CA PRO A 99 -5.73 -7.80 -17.07
C PRO A 99 -4.50 -8.27 -16.26
N PRO A 100 -4.16 -9.56 -16.31
CA PRO A 100 -3.02 -10.09 -15.52
C PRO A 100 -1.69 -9.41 -15.81
N GLU A 101 -1.45 -8.96 -17.04
CA GLU A 101 -0.23 -8.26 -17.45
C GLU A 101 -0.04 -6.92 -16.71
N LEU A 102 -1.11 -6.37 -16.17
CA LEU A 102 -1.06 -5.08 -15.47
C LEU A 102 -0.20 -5.13 -14.22
N GLU A 103 -0.11 -6.29 -13.56
CA GLU A 103 0.79 -6.46 -12.42
C GLU A 103 2.24 -6.22 -12.80
N THR A 104 2.68 -6.83 -13.91
CA THR A 104 4.04 -6.64 -14.43
C THR A 104 4.28 -5.20 -14.85
N ASP A 105 3.35 -4.61 -15.58
CA ASP A 105 3.47 -3.22 -16.04
C ASP A 105 3.56 -2.25 -14.85
N PHE A 106 2.74 -2.44 -13.85
CA PHE A 106 2.75 -1.61 -12.65
C PHE A 106 4.05 -1.78 -11.87
N THR A 107 4.52 -3.02 -11.73
CA THR A 107 5.78 -3.34 -11.04
C THR A 107 6.96 -2.64 -11.72
N VAL A 108 7.08 -2.77 -13.04
CA VAL A 108 8.17 -2.15 -13.80
C VAL A 108 8.14 -0.62 -13.66
N ARG A 109 6.99 0.00 -13.87
CA ARG A 109 6.86 1.46 -13.75
C ARG A 109 7.20 1.95 -12.35
N THR A 110 6.76 1.23 -11.34
CA THR A 110 7.03 1.61 -9.94
C THR A 110 8.52 1.50 -9.61
N ILE A 111 9.17 0.43 -10.06
CA ILE A 111 10.61 0.25 -9.87
C ILE A 111 11.38 1.38 -10.56
N LEU A 112 11.05 1.71 -11.81
CA LEU A 112 11.74 2.77 -12.54
C LEU A 112 11.58 4.13 -11.84
N ARG A 113 10.37 4.45 -11.39
CA ARG A 113 10.12 5.68 -10.63
C ARG A 113 10.92 5.72 -9.33
N TYR A 114 10.99 4.60 -8.64
CA TYR A 114 11.73 4.49 -7.39
C TYR A 114 13.24 4.69 -7.61
N LEU A 115 13.79 4.08 -8.67
CA LEU A 115 15.21 4.23 -9.02
C LEU A 115 15.56 5.68 -9.36
N ASP A 116 14.67 6.39 -10.04
CA ASP A 116 14.86 7.83 -10.33
C ASP A 116 14.80 8.68 -9.07
N PHE A 117 13.98 8.28 -8.10
CA PHE A 117 13.76 9.04 -6.86
C PHE A 117 14.79 8.69 -5.77
N LYS A 118 15.39 7.51 -5.81
CA LYS A 118 16.30 7.01 -4.78
C LYS A 118 17.50 7.93 -4.48
N PRO A 119 18.18 8.53 -5.46
CA PRO A 119 19.27 9.48 -5.16
C PRO A 119 18.79 10.68 -4.36
N TYR A 120 17.58 11.19 -4.67
CA TYR A 120 16.99 12.29 -3.92
C TYR A 120 16.71 11.89 -2.47
N LEU A 121 16.18 10.70 -2.23
CA LEU A 121 15.96 10.19 -0.87
C LEU A 121 17.26 10.09 -0.07
N LYS A 122 18.31 9.57 -0.68
CA LYS A 122 19.63 9.47 -0.03
C LYS A 122 20.15 10.83 0.40
N GLU A 123 20.00 11.83 -0.46
CA GLU A 123 20.42 13.20 -0.17
C GLU A 123 19.63 13.78 1.01
N GLN A 124 18.31 13.59 1.03
CA GLN A 124 17.47 14.07 2.12
C GLN A 124 17.80 13.40 3.46
N TRP A 125 18.06 12.10 3.44
CA TRP A 125 18.43 11.37 4.64
C TRP A 125 19.78 11.80 5.17
N LYS A 126 20.73 12.07 4.29
CA LYS A 126 22.06 12.60 4.67
C LYS A 126 21.92 13.95 5.36
N ILE A 127 21.16 14.86 4.77
CA ILE A 127 20.92 16.20 5.34
C ILE A 127 20.25 16.09 6.71
N ALA A 128 19.23 15.24 6.84
CA ALA A 128 18.52 15.02 8.10
C ALA A 128 19.46 14.47 9.18
N GLY A 129 20.36 13.55 8.80
CA GLY A 129 21.36 12.98 9.71
C GLY A 129 22.36 14.04 10.19
N GLU A 130 22.85 14.88 9.28
CA GLU A 130 23.74 15.98 9.61
C GLU A 130 23.09 16.97 10.57
N ARG A 131 21.84 17.35 10.32
CA ARG A 131 21.09 18.25 11.20
C ARG A 131 20.87 17.65 12.58
N LEU A 132 20.62 16.36 12.67
CA LEU A 132 20.46 15.68 13.95
C LEU A 132 21.78 15.68 14.74
N GLU A 133 22.89 15.40 14.07
CA GLU A 133 24.23 15.46 14.69
C GLU A 133 24.54 16.84 15.24
N GLU A 134 24.26 17.90 14.48
CA GLU A 134 24.45 19.27 14.94
C GLU A 134 23.64 19.59 16.19
N ARG A 135 22.37 19.15 16.23
CA ARG A 135 21.52 19.33 17.42
C ARG A 135 22.10 18.62 18.63
N LEU A 136 22.57 17.40 18.44
CA LEU A 136 23.16 16.62 19.52
C LEU A 136 24.47 17.27 20.05
N ARG A 137 25.29 17.78 19.14
CA ARG A 137 26.52 18.53 19.55
C ARG A 137 26.17 19.80 20.29
N GLY A 138 25.19 20.55 19.82
CA GLY A 138 24.71 21.77 20.48
C GLY A 138 24.22 21.55 21.90
N ARG A 139 23.61 20.39 22.17
CA ARG A 139 23.14 20.02 23.51
C ARG A 139 24.26 19.53 24.42
N ALA A 140 25.33 19.01 23.85
CA ALA A 140 26.50 18.50 24.60
C ALA A 140 27.46 19.60 25.01
N SER A 141 27.37 20.79 24.43
CA SER A 141 28.18 21.96 24.79
C SER A 141 27.37 22.86 25.74
#